data_cf86a4544b7400fdf67073d7c35f78ce
#
_entry.id   cf86a4544b7400fdf67073d7c35f78ce
#
_cell.length_a   1.000
_cell.length_b   1.000
_cell.length_c   1.000
_cell.angle_alpha   90.00
_cell.angle_beta   90.00
_cell.angle_gamma   90.00
#
_symmetry.space_group_name_H-M   'P 1'
#
loop_
_entity.id
_entity.type
_entity.pdbx_description
1 polymer ?
#
loop_
_entity_poly.entity_id
_entity_poly.type
_entity_poly.pdbx_seq_one_letter_code
_entity_poly.pdbx_strand_id
1 'polypeptide(L)'
;MLQCRVIKSFRHKSLRRFYETGIASGVRPDHAKQLRLQLAALDTAQTIADMNIPGFKLHPLKGESRGRWSFSVSGNWRLTFEFREGNAYILDYEDYH
;
A
#
# COMPACT_ATOMS: atom_id res chain seq x y z
N MET A 1 -8.46 23.42 5.53
CA MET A 1 -7.26 23.02 4.81
C MET A 1 -7.51 21.77 4.00
N LEU A 2 -7.10 21.80 2.78
CA LEU A 2 -7.28 20.65 1.90
C LEU A 2 -6.19 19.63 2.11
N GLN A 3 -6.60 18.38 2.34
CA GLN A 3 -5.66 17.27 2.35
C GLN A 3 -5.61 16.68 0.95
N CYS A 4 -4.44 16.70 0.35
CA CYS A 4 -4.23 16.02 -0.91
C CYS A 4 -3.95 14.56 -0.60
N ARG A 5 -4.97 13.72 -0.74
CA ARG A 5 -4.77 12.30 -0.58
C ARG A 5 -4.03 11.76 -1.79
N VAL A 6 -2.95 11.08 -1.55
CA VAL A 6 -2.15 10.45 -2.58
C VAL A 6 -2.79 9.14 -3.03
N ILE A 7 -3.47 8.45 -2.12
CA ILE A 7 -4.11 7.16 -2.42
C ILE A 7 -5.46 7.42 -3.08
N LYS A 8 -5.59 7.01 -4.34
CA LYS A 8 -6.76 7.33 -5.16
C LYS A 8 -7.73 6.18 -5.32
N SER A 9 -7.28 4.94 -5.31
CA SER A 9 -8.18 3.80 -5.51
C SER A 9 -7.65 2.55 -4.82
N PHE A 10 -8.59 1.63 -4.55
CA PHE A 10 -8.30 0.36 -3.91
C PHE A 10 -8.96 -0.76 -4.69
N ARG A 11 -8.26 -1.86 -4.83
CA ARG A 11 -8.84 -3.09 -5.35
C ARG A 11 -9.39 -3.94 -4.21
N HIS A 12 -8.74 -3.93 -3.06
CA HIS A 12 -9.10 -4.74 -1.89
C HIS A 12 -10.06 -3.95 -1.01
N LYS A 13 -11.30 -4.42 -0.92
CA LYS A 13 -12.36 -3.69 -0.19
C LYS A 13 -12.07 -3.54 1.31
N SER A 14 -11.58 -4.60 1.92
CA SER A 14 -11.29 -4.56 3.36
C SER A 14 -10.12 -3.64 3.67
N LEU A 15 -9.14 -3.55 2.77
CA LEU A 15 -8.02 -2.63 2.92
C LEU A 15 -8.51 -1.18 2.84
N ARG A 16 -9.40 -0.89 1.90
CA ARG A 16 -10.01 0.43 1.78
C ARG A 16 -10.74 0.82 3.05
N ARG A 17 -11.56 -0.10 3.58
CA ARG A 17 -12.29 0.15 4.82
C ARG A 17 -11.35 0.40 5.97
N PHE A 18 -10.28 -0.38 6.07
CA PHE A 18 -9.26 -0.20 7.09
C PHE A 18 -8.62 1.18 6.99
N TYR A 19 -8.28 1.59 5.78
CA TYR A 19 -7.69 2.92 5.54
C TYR A 19 -8.64 4.05 5.92
N GLU A 20 -9.91 3.93 5.54
CA GLU A 20 -10.90 5.01 5.74
C GLU A 20 -11.42 5.09 7.16
N THR A 21 -11.57 3.95 7.84
CA THR A 21 -12.27 3.90 9.13
C THR A 21 -11.42 3.35 10.28
N GLY A 22 -10.30 2.72 9.98
CA GLY A 22 -9.48 2.07 11.00
C GLY A 22 -10.00 0.69 11.40
N ILE A 23 -11.11 0.23 10.82
CA ILE A 23 -11.68 -1.08 11.14
C ILE A 23 -10.86 -2.17 10.45
N ALA A 24 -10.28 -3.07 11.24
CA ALA A 24 -9.38 -4.11 10.74
C ALA A 24 -10.08 -5.40 10.35
N SER A 25 -11.41 -5.39 10.20
CA SER A 25 -12.14 -6.55 9.73
C SER A 25 -11.72 -6.91 8.32
N GLY A 26 -11.30 -8.14 8.10
CA GLY A 26 -10.81 -8.57 6.79
C GLY A 26 -9.32 -8.30 6.55
N VAL A 27 -8.63 -7.74 7.54
CA VAL A 27 -7.18 -7.56 7.54
C VAL A 27 -6.63 -8.38 8.70
N ARG A 28 -5.49 -9.04 8.51
CA ARG A 28 -4.92 -9.84 9.59
C ARG A 28 -4.53 -8.93 10.76
N PRO A 29 -4.91 -9.30 12.00
CA PRO A 29 -4.60 -8.46 13.17
C PRO A 29 -3.10 -8.21 13.35
N ASP A 30 -2.28 -9.20 13.04
CA ASP A 30 -0.83 -9.10 13.17
C ASP A 30 -0.20 -8.22 12.07
N HIS A 31 -0.96 -7.87 11.04
CA HIS A 31 -0.51 -6.97 9.97
C HIS A 31 -1.01 -5.54 10.12
N ALA A 32 -1.97 -5.31 11.00
CA ALA A 32 -2.64 -4.01 11.09
C ALA A 32 -1.67 -2.86 11.34
N LYS A 33 -0.73 -3.04 12.26
CA LYS A 33 0.24 -1.99 12.59
C LYS A 33 1.12 -1.66 11.38
N GLN A 34 1.63 -2.69 10.72
CA GLN A 34 2.52 -2.50 9.57
C GLN A 34 1.76 -1.85 8.41
N LEU A 35 0.52 -2.29 8.17
CA LEU A 35 -0.31 -1.68 7.12
C LEU A 35 -0.60 -0.21 7.40
N ARG A 36 -0.85 0.16 8.66
CA ARG A 36 -1.05 1.57 9.01
C ARG A 36 0.17 2.40 8.66
N LEU A 37 1.36 1.90 8.99
CA LEU A 37 2.59 2.60 8.68
C LEU A 37 2.80 2.74 7.17
N GLN A 38 2.52 1.68 6.42
CA GLN A 38 2.69 1.68 4.97
C GLN A 38 1.69 2.56 4.27
N LEU A 39 0.43 2.55 4.72
CA LEU A 39 -0.59 3.42 4.15
C LEU A 39 -0.29 4.88 4.45
N ALA A 40 0.20 5.19 5.65
CA ALA A 40 0.60 6.55 5.99
C ALA A 40 1.77 7.03 5.12
N ALA A 41 2.74 6.15 4.85
CA ALA A 41 3.86 6.48 3.99
C ALA A 41 3.39 6.77 2.55
N LEU A 42 2.47 5.94 2.03
CA LEU A 42 1.90 6.18 0.71
C LEU A 42 1.14 7.49 0.64
N ASP A 43 0.42 7.82 1.71
CA ASP A 43 -0.45 8.99 1.74
C ASP A 43 0.34 10.30 1.73
N THR A 44 1.60 10.25 2.10
CA THR A 44 2.46 11.43 2.14
C THR A 44 3.57 11.43 1.10
N ALA A 45 3.73 10.34 0.37
CA ALA A 45 4.78 10.20 -0.61
C ALA A 45 4.54 11.10 -1.82
N GLN A 46 5.59 11.70 -2.33
CA GLN A 46 5.55 12.48 -3.57
C GLN A 46 6.23 11.74 -4.71
N THR A 47 7.18 10.88 -4.38
CA THR A 47 7.93 10.10 -5.36
C THR A 47 8.08 8.68 -4.86
N ILE A 48 8.49 7.79 -5.77
CA ILE A 48 8.81 6.40 -5.41
C ILE A 48 9.95 6.37 -4.39
N ALA A 49 10.92 7.25 -4.52
CA ALA A 49 12.05 7.28 -3.60
C ALA A 49 11.62 7.55 -2.16
N ASP A 50 10.56 8.33 -1.97
CA ASP A 50 10.03 8.62 -0.64
C ASP A 50 9.50 7.38 0.07
N MET A 51 9.19 6.33 -0.68
CA MET A 51 8.64 5.09 -0.15
C MET A 51 9.70 4.01 0.05
N ASN A 52 10.95 4.31 -0.29
CA ASN A 52 12.05 3.36 -0.07
C ASN A 52 12.49 3.42 1.39
N ILE A 53 11.61 2.97 2.26
CA ILE A 53 11.77 3.05 3.71
C ILE A 53 12.33 1.72 4.22
N PRO A 54 13.35 1.75 5.08
CA PRO A 54 13.89 0.50 5.64
C PRO A 54 12.79 -0.34 6.28
N GLY A 55 12.79 -1.64 5.97
CA GLY A 55 11.79 -2.57 6.48
C GLY A 55 10.58 -2.73 5.59
N PHE A 56 10.31 -1.81 4.66
CA PHE A 56 9.17 -1.95 3.76
C PHE A 56 9.51 -2.81 2.53
N LYS A 57 10.78 -2.90 2.19
CA LYS A 57 11.25 -3.69 1.04
C LYS A 57 10.53 -3.32 -0.25
N LEU A 58 10.50 -2.03 -0.55
CA LEU A 58 9.91 -1.53 -1.79
C LEU A 58 10.50 -2.27 -2.98
N HIS A 59 9.62 -2.80 -3.83
CA HIS A 59 10.04 -3.65 -4.94
C HIS A 59 9.15 -3.45 -6.16
N PRO A 60 9.73 -3.20 -7.34
CA PRO A 60 8.92 -3.12 -8.55
C PRO A 60 8.47 -4.51 -8.99
N LEU A 61 7.25 -4.60 -9.51
CA LEU A 61 6.73 -5.83 -10.04
C LEU A 61 7.01 -5.93 -11.54
N LYS A 62 7.12 -7.15 -12.05
CA LYS A 62 7.51 -7.41 -13.44
C LYS A 62 6.40 -8.13 -14.19
N GLY A 63 6.58 -8.26 -15.51
CA GLY A 63 5.63 -8.98 -16.35
C GLY A 63 4.33 -8.23 -16.49
N GLU A 64 3.22 -8.93 -16.31
CA GLU A 64 1.88 -8.35 -16.43
C GLU A 64 1.61 -7.29 -15.38
N SER A 65 2.37 -7.32 -14.29
CA SER A 65 2.24 -6.34 -13.21
C SER A 65 3.20 -5.16 -13.37
N ARG A 66 3.79 -5.00 -14.54
CA ARG A 66 4.73 -3.90 -14.78
C ARG A 66 4.05 -2.55 -14.52
N GLY A 67 4.76 -1.65 -13.83
CA GLY A 67 4.21 -0.38 -13.39
C GLY A 67 3.67 -0.42 -11.99
N ARG A 68 3.60 -1.61 -11.40
CA ARG A 68 3.16 -1.78 -10.01
C ARG A 68 4.35 -1.98 -9.10
N TRP A 69 4.15 -1.65 -7.85
CA TRP A 69 5.15 -1.76 -6.79
C TRP A 69 4.57 -2.54 -5.63
N SER A 70 5.43 -3.04 -4.77
CA SER A 70 4.97 -3.73 -3.57
C SER A 70 5.79 -3.33 -2.35
N PHE A 71 5.11 -3.34 -1.20
CA PHE A 71 5.75 -3.37 0.11
C PHE A 71 5.60 -4.76 0.68
N SER A 72 6.60 -5.23 1.41
CA SER A 72 6.47 -6.45 2.19
C SER A 72 5.73 -6.12 3.48
N VAL A 73 4.63 -6.82 3.76
CA VAL A 73 3.91 -6.66 5.01
C VAL A 73 4.48 -7.62 6.05
N SER A 74 4.44 -8.92 5.74
CA SER A 74 4.99 -9.97 6.60
C SER A 74 5.01 -11.28 5.81
N GLY A 75 6.11 -12.00 5.84
CA GLY A 75 6.22 -13.26 5.11
C GLY A 75 5.94 -13.05 3.63
N ASN A 76 4.93 -13.75 3.11
CA ASN A 76 4.54 -13.64 1.70
C ASN A 76 3.49 -12.56 1.44
N TRP A 77 3.01 -11.89 2.50
CA TRP A 77 1.99 -10.86 2.34
C TRP A 77 2.58 -9.57 1.81
N ARG A 78 1.90 -9.00 0.82
CA ARG A 78 2.35 -7.78 0.14
C ARG A 78 1.21 -6.76 0.06
N LEU A 79 1.57 -5.50 0.19
CA LEU A 79 0.71 -4.38 -0.18
C LEU A 79 1.19 -3.91 -1.56
N THR A 80 0.34 -4.04 -2.57
CA THR A 80 0.70 -3.70 -3.94
C THR A 80 -0.05 -2.47 -4.42
N PHE A 81 0.56 -1.71 -5.32
CA PHE A 81 -0.02 -0.47 -5.81
C PHE A 81 0.65 -0.03 -7.10
N GLU A 82 -0.06 0.82 -7.86
CA GLU A 82 0.57 1.58 -8.95
C GLU A 82 0.88 2.97 -8.43
N PHE A 83 1.98 3.54 -8.86
CA PHE A 83 2.33 4.90 -8.47
C PHE A 83 2.57 5.72 -9.73
N ARG A 84 1.75 6.77 -9.92
CA ARG A 84 1.80 7.63 -11.09
C ARG A 84 1.58 9.07 -10.68
N GLU A 85 2.45 9.95 -11.14
CA GLU A 85 2.31 11.39 -10.94
C GLU A 85 2.08 11.78 -9.47
N GLY A 86 2.78 11.10 -8.57
CA GLY A 86 2.68 11.38 -7.15
C GLY A 86 1.46 10.77 -6.47
N ASN A 87 0.70 9.91 -7.17
CA ASN A 87 -0.50 9.30 -6.61
C ASN A 87 -0.42 7.78 -6.67
N ALA A 88 -1.04 7.13 -5.69
CA ALA A 88 -1.11 5.67 -5.61
C ALA A 88 -2.50 5.19 -6.02
N TYR A 89 -2.52 4.17 -6.86
CA TYR A 89 -3.75 3.60 -7.43
C TYR A 89 -3.80 2.11 -7.23
N ILE A 90 -4.99 1.58 -7.17
CA ILE A 90 -5.27 0.14 -7.21
C ILE A 90 -4.50 -0.58 -6.11
N LEU A 91 -4.67 -0.13 -4.88
CA LEU A 91 -4.05 -0.76 -3.74
C LEU A 91 -4.68 -2.13 -3.49
N ASP A 92 -3.83 -3.13 -3.32
CA ASP A 92 -4.27 -4.49 -3.07
C ASP A 92 -3.41 -5.08 -1.94
N TYR A 93 -3.96 -6.05 -1.25
CA TYR A 93 -3.33 -6.70 -0.11
C TYR A 93 -3.38 -8.20 -0.42
N GLU A 94 -2.23 -8.78 -0.69
CA GLU A 94 -2.15 -10.11 -1.29
C GLU A 94 -1.15 -11.00 -0.57
N ASP A 95 -1.45 -12.29 -0.56
CA ASP A 95 -0.55 -13.32 -0.07
C ASP A 95 0.15 -13.96 -1.28
N TYR A 96 1.42 -13.71 -1.45
CA TYR A 96 2.22 -14.28 -2.54
C TYR A 96 2.85 -15.58 -2.07
N HIS A 97 2.51 -16.64 -2.75
CA HIS A 97 3.09 -17.96 -2.47
C HIS A 97 4.26 -18.25 -3.38
#